data_afc5725ba6719482bc14568ee12adf2f
#
_entry.id   afc5725ba6719482bc14568ee12adf2f
#
_cell.length_a   1.000
_cell.length_b   1.000
_cell.length_c   1.000
_cell.angle_alpha   90.00
_cell.angle_beta   90.00
_cell.angle_gamma   90.00
#
_symmetry.space_group_name_H-M   'P 1'
#
loop_
_entity.id
_entity.type
_entity.pdbx_description
1 polymer ?
#
loop_
_entity_poly.entity_id
_entity_poly.type
_entity_poly.pdbx_seq_one_letter_code
_entity_poly.pdbx_strand_id
1 'polypeptide(L)' 'MTPLMTIKDVSQLLSVSVITVRRMVSSGELPCIRLTKGGPMRFDVRDVEKFVAQHKE' A
#
# COMPACT_ATOMS: atom_id res chain seq x y z
N MET A 1 -17.50 3.31 5.11
CA MET A 1 -16.45 3.35 4.10
C MET A 1 -15.09 3.30 4.77
N THR A 2 -14.19 2.42 4.33
CA THR A 2 -12.87 2.28 4.93
C THR A 2 -11.97 3.44 4.51
N PRO A 3 -11.25 4.08 5.46
CA PRO A 3 -10.30 5.14 5.10
C PRO A 3 -9.21 4.62 4.18
N LEU A 4 -8.79 5.46 3.24
CA LEU A 4 -7.69 5.14 2.34
C LEU A 4 -6.39 5.74 2.88
N MET A 5 -5.30 5.02 2.70
CA MET A 5 -3.96 5.46 3.12
C MET A 5 -3.18 5.98 1.92
N THR A 6 -2.32 6.96 2.16
CA THR A 6 -1.38 7.40 1.15
C THR A 6 -0.19 6.46 1.10
N ILE A 7 0.62 6.56 0.03
CA ILE A 7 1.85 5.76 -0.06
C ILE A 7 2.81 6.09 1.09
N LYS A 8 2.84 7.35 1.51
CA LYS A 8 3.65 7.77 2.65
C LYS A 8 3.17 7.11 3.94
N ASP A 9 1.85 7.06 4.14
CA ASP A 9 1.28 6.40 5.31
C ASP A 9 1.65 4.93 5.36
N VAL A 10 1.56 4.24 4.22
CA VAL A 10 1.91 2.82 4.13
C VAL A 10 3.39 2.63 4.40
N SER A 11 4.25 3.48 3.85
CA SER A 11 5.69 3.37 4.08
C SER A 11 6.05 3.52 5.56
N GLN A 12 5.38 4.43 6.25
CA GLN A 12 5.60 4.63 7.68
C GLN A 12 5.08 3.44 8.51
N LEU A 13 3.90 2.95 8.15
CA LEU A 13 3.30 1.80 8.84
C LEU A 13 4.17 0.56 8.71
N LEU A 14 4.72 0.32 7.53
CA LEU A 14 5.55 -0.85 7.25
C LEU A 14 7.02 -0.61 7.58
N SER A 15 7.40 0.61 7.96
CA SER A 15 8.78 0.99 8.26
C SER A 15 9.73 0.74 7.09
N VAL A 16 9.27 1.04 5.89
CA VAL A 16 10.05 0.92 4.66
C VAL A 16 10.01 2.24 3.89
N SER A 17 10.87 2.39 2.89
CA SER A 17 10.86 3.60 2.07
C SER A 17 9.67 3.59 1.10
N VAL A 18 9.31 4.79 0.63
CA VAL A 18 8.27 4.95 -0.39
C VAL A 18 8.65 4.17 -1.65
N ILE A 19 9.94 4.15 -2.00
CA ILE A 19 10.43 3.42 -3.17
C ILE A 19 10.14 1.92 -3.02
N THR A 20 10.34 1.37 -1.82
CA THR A 20 10.04 -0.03 -1.54
C THR A 20 8.55 -0.32 -1.71
N VAL A 21 7.68 0.57 -1.21
CA VAL A 21 6.23 0.41 -1.39
C VAL A 21 5.88 0.41 -2.88
N ARG A 22 6.47 1.30 -3.66
CA ARG A 22 6.23 1.35 -5.12
C ARG A 22 6.63 0.03 -5.79
N ARG A 23 7.74 -0.55 -5.37
CA ARG A 23 8.19 -1.84 -5.91
C ARG A 23 7.21 -2.96 -5.57
N MET A 24 6.67 -2.95 -4.36
CA MET A 24 5.68 -3.93 -3.94
C MET A 24 4.40 -3.83 -4.77
N VAL A 25 3.99 -2.61 -5.09
CA VAL A 25 2.84 -2.39 -5.97
C VAL A 25 3.15 -2.88 -7.38
N SER A 26 4.32 -2.55 -7.90
CA SER A 26 4.72 -2.94 -9.26
C SER A 26 4.83 -4.45 -9.43
N SER A 27 5.25 -5.16 -8.39
CA SER A 27 5.37 -6.62 -8.42
C SER A 27 4.04 -7.34 -8.19
N GLY A 28 2.99 -6.59 -7.88
CA GLY A 28 1.67 -7.17 -7.61
C GLY A 28 1.49 -7.70 -6.19
N GLU A 29 2.47 -7.50 -5.33
CA GLU A 29 2.38 -7.97 -3.94
C GLU A 29 1.41 -7.16 -3.10
N LEU A 30 1.26 -5.88 -3.40
CA LEU A 30 0.40 -4.98 -2.63
C LEU A 30 -0.56 -4.28 -3.58
N PRO A 31 -1.88 -4.50 -3.43
CA PRO A 31 -2.86 -3.82 -4.28
C PRO A 31 -2.90 -2.32 -3.97
N CYS A 32 -3.10 -1.51 -4.99
CA CYS A 32 -3.31 -0.09 -4.79
C CYS A 32 -4.57 0.37 -5.52
N ILE A 33 -5.11 1.50 -5.08
CA ILE A 33 -6.28 2.12 -5.66
C ILE A 33 -5.86 3.42 -6.33
N ARG A 34 -6.21 3.60 -7.60
CA ARG A 34 -6.02 4.86 -8.30
C ARG A 34 -7.39 5.48 -8.54
N LEU A 35 -7.59 6.65 -7.95
CA LEU A 35 -8.88 7.34 -8.06
C LEU A 35 -9.07 7.95 -9.44
N THR A 36 -7.96 8.32 -10.10
CA THR A 36 -7.98 8.83 -11.46
C THR A 36 -6.81 8.24 -12.22
N LYS A 37 -6.95 8.17 -13.54
CA LYS A 37 -5.86 7.69 -14.39
C LYS A 37 -4.63 8.57 -14.24
N GLY A 38 -3.51 7.97 -13.84
CA GLY A 38 -2.28 8.70 -13.58
C GLY A 38 -2.28 9.49 -12.28
N GLY A 39 -3.33 9.35 -11.47
CA GLY A 39 -3.42 10.05 -10.19
C GLY A 39 -2.62 9.38 -9.08
N PRO A 40 -2.66 9.98 -7.88
CA PRO A 40 -1.91 9.43 -6.75
C PRO A 40 -2.46 8.08 -6.32
N MET A 41 -1.56 7.20 -5.88
CA MET A 41 -1.93 5.90 -5.35
C MET A 41 -2.54 6.04 -3.96
N ARG A 42 -3.56 5.22 -3.70
CA ARG A 42 -4.16 5.08 -2.37
C ARG A 42 -4.23 3.61 -2.03
N PHE A 43 -4.31 3.31 -0.75
CA PHE A 43 -4.28 1.92 -0.27
C PHE A 43 -5.40 1.70 0.72
N ASP A 44 -6.09 0.57 0.59
CA ASP A 44 -7.11 0.17 1.55
C ASP A 44 -6.41 -0.42 2.78
N VAL A 45 -6.80 0.04 3.97
CA VAL A 45 -6.23 -0.43 5.22
C VAL A 45 -6.31 -1.96 5.34
N ARG A 46 -7.40 -2.55 4.88
CA ARG A 46 -7.59 -4.00 4.94
C ARG A 46 -6.60 -4.75 4.07
N ASP A 47 -6.27 -4.19 2.89
CA ASP A 47 -5.27 -4.80 2.02
C ASP A 47 -3.88 -4.75 2.65
N VAL A 48 -3.55 -3.65 3.31
CA VAL A 48 -2.28 -3.49 4.00
C VAL A 48 -2.19 -4.46 5.18
N GLU A 49 -3.25 -4.57 5.95
CA GLU A 49 -3.30 -5.51 7.07
C GLU A 49 -3.13 -6.96 6.60
N LYS A 50 -3.79 -7.31 5.51
CA LYS A 50 -3.68 -8.64 4.93
C LYS A 50 -2.25 -8.92 4.46
N PHE A 51 -1.62 -7.94 3.82
CA PHE A 51 -0.22 -8.05 3.40
C PHE A 51 0.69 -8.34 4.59
N VAL A 52 0.53 -7.59 5.68
CA VAL A 52 1.32 -7.79 6.89
C VAL A 52 1.09 -9.19 7.45
N ALA A 53 -0.17 -9.62 7.53
CA ALA A 53 -0.50 -10.93 8.06
C ALA A 53 0.12 -12.07 7.24
N GLN A 54 0.18 -11.91 5.92
CA GLN A 54 0.75 -12.93 5.04
C GLN A 54 2.27 -13.03 5.16
N HIS A 55 2.94 -11.96 5.61
CA HIS A 55 4.40 -11.93 5.76
C HIS A 55 4.84 -12.10 7.22
N LYS A 56 3.90 -12.32 8.11
CA LYS A 56 4.20 -12.52 9.53
C LYS A 56 4.66 -13.95 9.76
N GLU A 57 5.80 -14.09 10.39
CA GLU A 57 6.36 -15.40 10.72
C GLU A 57 5.93 -15.87 12.11
#